data_e5e05f35453070c216e47de327aecc13
#
_entry.id   e5e05f35453070c216e47de327aecc13
#
_cell.length_a   1.000
_cell.length_b   1.000
_cell.length_c   1.000
_cell.angle_alpha   90.00
_cell.angle_beta   90.00
_cell.angle_gamma   90.00
#
_symmetry.space_group_name_H-M   'P 1'
#
loop_
_entity.id
_entity.type
_entity.pdbx_description
1 polymer ?
#
loop_
_entity_poly.entity_id
_entity_poly.type
_entity_poly.pdbx_seq_one_letter_code
_entity_poly.pdbx_strand_id
1 'polypeptide(L)'
;MRVVLLAAGKGERLEPITHTRPKPFVPILGSSLIERTIRIVKDVINDAKISVVVSKGSDEGREEYGKFFSRLEGLEIVEQGERRGTGGALSYVKPSSEDVLVIYGDVVVEREALEKLVIHEGNAMLGVWVKDPTKYGSLLVDSEGYLQAILEKSPNPPSNLINGGVYKLSSSIFSYVDGLQVSPRGEYELTDAVMKMAKQEKIKVIEHRGDWVDIGRPWDLLEANVKALNKEKGKIEGEIEDGVRIVGKVIVEEGAKVLSGTRIEGPAYIGRGSTVGPNSYVRPYTVLVENVKVGSFVEVKESVIMENTKIPHLSYIGDSVICEDVNFGAGTLVANLRFDEKEVYMIVKGVRENTGRKKMGTVVGGHVRTGINVSILPGVKIGAYARVYPGAVVNRDVGKGELFKA
;
A
#
# COMPACT_ATOMS: atom_id res chain seq x y z
N MET A 1 3.41 20.72 17.19
CA MET A 1 4.38 19.95 16.36
C MET A 1 3.89 19.90 14.92
N ARG A 2 4.76 20.14 13.96
CA ARG A 2 4.45 20.01 12.54
C ARG A 2 4.63 18.56 12.07
N VAL A 3 3.71 18.06 11.27
CA VAL A 3 3.79 16.71 10.69
C VAL A 3 3.90 16.82 9.17
N VAL A 4 4.83 16.11 8.57
CA VAL A 4 5.06 16.10 7.12
C VAL A 4 4.93 14.66 6.61
N LEU A 5 3.94 14.41 5.74
CA LEU A 5 3.75 13.14 5.07
C LEU A 5 4.39 13.20 3.67
N LEU A 6 5.43 12.40 3.42
CA LEU A 6 6.13 12.38 2.13
C LEU A 6 5.43 11.41 1.17
N ALA A 7 4.52 11.92 0.37
CA ALA A 7 3.59 11.18 -0.47
C ALA A 7 3.83 11.36 -1.99
N ALA A 8 4.98 11.93 -2.39
CA ALA A 8 5.26 12.31 -3.78
C ALA A 8 5.91 11.22 -4.65
N GLY A 9 6.11 10.01 -4.11
CA GLY A 9 6.72 8.90 -4.84
C GLY A 9 5.86 8.43 -6.03
N LYS A 10 6.47 8.23 -7.20
CA LYS A 10 5.77 7.82 -8.43
C LYS A 10 5.09 6.44 -8.34
N GLY A 11 5.58 5.55 -7.48
CA GLY A 11 5.01 4.22 -7.29
C GLY A 11 5.19 3.26 -8.48
N GLU A 12 6.18 3.47 -9.35
CA GLU A 12 6.41 2.66 -10.57
C GLU A 12 6.53 1.15 -10.29
N ARG A 13 7.01 0.77 -9.11
CA ARG A 13 7.10 -0.65 -8.70
C ARG A 13 5.75 -1.28 -8.37
N LEU A 14 4.72 -0.44 -8.13
CA LEU A 14 3.35 -0.88 -7.86
C LEU A 14 2.49 -1.00 -9.14
N GLU A 15 3.02 -0.59 -10.30
CA GLU A 15 2.25 -0.74 -11.54
C GLU A 15 1.76 -2.18 -11.75
N PRO A 16 0.49 -2.31 -12.18
CA PRO A 16 -0.40 -1.31 -12.77
C PRO A 16 -1.33 -0.58 -11.78
N ILE A 17 -1.21 -0.77 -10.47
CA ILE A 17 -2.05 -0.08 -9.47
C ILE A 17 -1.91 1.44 -9.62
N THR A 18 -0.68 1.90 -9.77
CA THR A 18 -0.38 3.34 -9.90
C THR A 18 -0.58 3.91 -11.30
N HIS A 19 -1.19 3.19 -12.22
CA HIS A 19 -1.67 3.80 -13.45
C HIS A 19 -2.85 4.76 -13.23
N THR A 20 -3.67 4.51 -12.19
CA THR A 20 -4.90 5.26 -11.92
C THR A 20 -5.01 5.76 -10.48
N ARG A 21 -4.09 5.35 -9.59
CA ARG A 21 -4.16 5.63 -8.15
C ARG A 21 -2.79 6.04 -7.59
N PRO A 22 -2.65 7.20 -6.90
CA PRO A 22 -1.40 7.53 -6.23
C PRO A 22 -1.07 6.48 -5.16
N LYS A 23 0.23 6.12 -5.03
CA LYS A 23 0.70 5.11 -4.08
C LYS A 23 0.15 5.29 -2.65
N PRO A 24 0.10 6.49 -2.04
CA PRO A 24 -0.40 6.67 -0.68
C PRO A 24 -1.90 6.39 -0.51
N PHE A 25 -2.63 6.31 -1.62
CA PHE A 25 -4.07 6.02 -1.61
C PHE A 25 -4.43 4.56 -1.84
N VAL A 26 -3.45 3.64 -1.82
CA VAL A 26 -3.76 2.20 -1.84
C VAL A 26 -4.56 1.80 -0.60
N PRO A 27 -5.58 0.93 -0.73
CA PRO A 27 -6.48 0.64 0.37
C PRO A 27 -5.87 -0.34 1.38
N ILE A 28 -6.04 -0.01 2.65
CA ILE A 28 -5.88 -0.92 3.78
C ILE A 28 -7.25 -1.09 4.41
N LEU A 29 -7.92 -2.20 4.10
CA LEU A 29 -9.36 -2.40 4.35
C LEU A 29 -10.18 -1.30 3.65
N GLY A 30 -11.08 -0.63 4.36
CA GLY A 30 -11.95 0.43 3.85
C GLY A 30 -11.35 1.84 3.82
N SER A 31 -10.06 2.03 4.17
CA SER A 31 -9.42 3.35 4.17
C SER A 31 -8.12 3.31 3.39
N SER A 32 -7.74 4.42 2.75
CA SER A 32 -6.42 4.50 2.14
C SER A 32 -5.30 4.55 3.18
N LEU A 33 -4.09 4.15 2.80
CA LEU A 33 -2.91 4.18 3.66
C LEU A 33 -2.69 5.57 4.26
N ILE A 34 -2.78 6.63 3.44
CA ILE A 34 -2.55 8.00 3.90
C ILE A 34 -3.65 8.47 4.87
N GLU A 35 -4.92 8.18 4.60
CA GLU A 35 -6.04 8.52 5.50
C GLU A 35 -5.89 7.82 6.85
N ARG A 36 -5.45 6.55 6.84
CA ARG A 36 -5.14 5.79 8.04
C ARG A 36 -3.99 6.42 8.83
N THR A 37 -2.91 6.81 8.16
CA THR A 37 -1.77 7.49 8.79
C THR A 37 -2.19 8.83 9.39
N ILE A 38 -2.96 9.65 8.67
CA ILE A 38 -3.50 10.92 9.16
C ILE A 38 -4.36 10.72 10.42
N ARG A 39 -5.21 9.70 10.44
CA ARG A 39 -6.05 9.38 11.62
C ARG A 39 -5.17 9.04 12.83
N ILE A 40 -4.19 8.14 12.66
CA ILE A 40 -3.27 7.78 13.74
C ILE A 40 -2.51 9.02 14.26
N VAL A 41 -2.03 9.88 13.35
CA VAL A 41 -1.35 11.12 13.72
C VAL A 41 -2.26 12.04 14.55
N LYS A 42 -3.51 12.25 14.11
CA LYS A 42 -4.49 13.08 14.84
C LYS A 42 -4.86 12.50 16.22
N ASP A 43 -4.88 11.17 16.33
CA ASP A 43 -5.15 10.48 17.59
C ASP A 43 -3.97 10.58 18.59
N VAL A 44 -2.73 10.70 18.10
CA VAL A 44 -1.50 10.75 18.93
C VAL A 44 -1.07 12.18 19.22
N ILE A 45 -1.29 13.10 18.29
CA ILE A 45 -0.83 14.49 18.38
C ILE A 45 -2.04 15.44 18.31
N ASN A 46 -2.40 16.03 19.45
CA ASN A 46 -3.41 17.06 19.49
C ASN A 46 -2.97 18.27 18.64
N ASP A 47 -3.91 18.83 17.86
CA ASP A 47 -3.69 20.00 17.01
C ASP A 47 -2.51 19.87 16.03
N ALA A 48 -2.28 18.65 15.50
CA ALA A 48 -1.25 18.39 14.51
C ALA A 48 -1.45 19.24 13.25
N LYS A 49 -0.44 20.05 12.89
CA LYS A 49 -0.40 20.76 11.61
C LYS A 49 0.19 19.82 10.56
N ILE A 50 -0.66 19.24 9.72
CA ILE A 50 -0.26 18.21 8.77
C ILE A 50 -0.08 18.83 7.38
N SER A 51 1.14 18.67 6.83
CA SER A 51 1.48 18.97 5.44
C SER A 51 1.66 17.66 4.68
N VAL A 52 1.05 17.52 3.51
CA VAL A 52 1.20 16.35 2.65
C VAL A 52 1.96 16.75 1.39
N VAL A 53 3.14 16.20 1.20
CA VAL A 53 3.95 16.46 0.00
C VAL A 53 3.56 15.47 -1.07
N VAL A 54 3.05 15.98 -2.19
CA VAL A 54 2.57 15.18 -3.33
C VAL A 54 3.37 15.48 -4.59
N SER A 55 3.37 14.58 -5.56
CA SER A 55 3.97 14.85 -6.87
C SER A 55 3.17 15.90 -7.63
N LYS A 56 3.84 16.78 -8.38
CA LYS A 56 3.19 17.76 -9.25
C LYS A 56 2.31 17.05 -10.28
N GLY A 57 1.04 17.45 -10.39
CA GLY A 57 0.00 16.78 -11.18
C GLY A 57 0.15 16.85 -12.72
N SER A 58 1.23 17.46 -13.23
CA SER A 58 1.47 17.66 -14.67
C SER A 58 2.14 16.47 -15.40
N ASP A 59 2.44 15.37 -14.72
CA ASP A 59 2.96 14.17 -15.37
C ASP A 59 1.83 13.50 -16.16
N GLU A 60 2.00 13.36 -17.45
CA GLU A 60 1.06 12.79 -18.42
C GLU A 60 0.33 11.56 -17.89
N GLY A 61 -1.00 11.60 -17.89
CA GLY A 61 -1.87 10.47 -17.51
C GLY A 61 -2.33 10.47 -16.05
N ARG A 62 -2.14 11.55 -15.27
CA ARG A 62 -2.53 11.61 -13.85
C ARG A 62 -3.69 12.58 -13.54
N GLU A 63 -4.49 12.97 -14.51
CA GLU A 63 -5.72 13.74 -14.27
C GLU A 63 -6.62 13.09 -13.23
N GLU A 64 -6.63 11.74 -13.18
CA GLU A 64 -7.40 10.97 -12.21
C GLU A 64 -6.90 11.12 -10.77
N TYR A 65 -5.66 11.57 -10.55
CA TYR A 65 -5.11 11.74 -9.21
C TYR A 65 -5.79 12.87 -8.43
N GLY A 66 -6.32 13.87 -9.10
CA GLY A 66 -7.02 15.00 -8.47
C GLY A 66 -8.15 14.57 -7.53
N LYS A 67 -8.93 13.55 -7.92
CA LYS A 67 -10.03 12.99 -7.10
C LYS A 67 -9.54 12.40 -5.76
N PHE A 68 -8.29 11.93 -5.69
CA PHE A 68 -7.72 11.40 -4.46
C PHE A 68 -7.23 12.53 -3.55
N PHE A 69 -6.59 13.56 -4.11
CA PHE A 69 -6.09 14.68 -3.33
C PHE A 69 -7.22 15.53 -2.73
N SER A 70 -8.40 15.60 -3.36
CA SER A 70 -9.58 16.25 -2.78
C SER A 70 -10.04 15.60 -1.46
N ARG A 71 -9.71 14.33 -1.21
CA ARG A 71 -9.98 13.65 0.09
C ARG A 71 -9.11 14.18 1.23
N LEU A 72 -8.07 14.95 0.93
CA LEU A 72 -7.18 15.59 1.91
C LEU A 72 -7.60 17.02 2.20
N GLU A 73 -8.87 17.37 1.97
CA GLU A 73 -9.40 18.70 2.21
C GLU A 73 -9.16 19.13 3.67
N GLY A 74 -8.76 20.39 3.87
CA GLY A 74 -8.39 20.94 5.16
C GLY A 74 -6.94 20.68 5.61
N LEU A 75 -6.13 19.97 4.81
CA LEU A 75 -4.69 19.80 5.03
C LEU A 75 -3.86 20.71 4.12
N GLU A 76 -2.64 21.01 4.52
CA GLU A 76 -1.68 21.72 3.68
C GLU A 76 -1.13 20.77 2.63
N ILE A 77 -1.44 20.99 1.35
CA ILE A 77 -0.88 20.22 0.23
C ILE A 77 0.32 20.97 -0.33
N VAL A 78 1.47 20.30 -0.39
CA VAL A 78 2.73 20.84 -0.92
C VAL A 78 3.09 20.05 -2.17
N GLU A 79 3.24 20.71 -3.31
CA GLU A 79 3.68 20.05 -4.54
C GLU A 79 5.21 19.93 -4.60
N GLN A 80 5.72 18.72 -4.78
CA GLN A 80 7.13 18.46 -5.03
C GLN A 80 7.47 18.86 -6.48
N GLY A 81 8.48 19.70 -6.65
CA GLY A 81 8.99 20.09 -7.95
C GLY A 81 10.12 19.17 -8.47
N GLU A 82 11.18 19.77 -9.00
CA GLU A 82 12.28 19.06 -9.69
C GLU A 82 13.19 18.25 -8.76
N ARG A 83 13.36 18.67 -7.51
CA ARG A 83 14.18 17.95 -6.52
C ARG A 83 13.45 16.68 -6.08
N ARG A 84 13.78 15.56 -6.71
CA ARG A 84 13.15 14.25 -6.45
C ARG A 84 13.78 13.56 -5.24
N GLY A 85 13.07 12.56 -4.69
CA GLY A 85 13.48 11.80 -3.52
C GLY A 85 12.91 12.37 -2.21
N THR A 86 13.12 11.66 -1.11
CA THR A 86 12.53 11.97 0.21
C THR A 86 13.05 13.25 0.83
N GLY A 87 14.35 13.54 0.70
CA GLY A 87 14.93 14.81 1.11
C GLY A 87 14.50 15.95 0.19
N GLY A 88 14.42 15.67 -1.13
CA GLY A 88 13.84 16.60 -2.10
C GLY A 88 12.42 17.00 -1.75
N ALA A 89 11.57 16.04 -1.39
CA ALA A 89 10.19 16.31 -0.98
C ALA A 89 10.13 17.22 0.26
N LEU A 90 10.93 16.95 1.27
CA LEU A 90 10.97 17.79 2.48
C LEU A 90 11.45 19.24 2.21
N SER A 91 12.31 19.45 1.20
CA SER A 91 12.80 20.81 0.87
C SER A 91 11.74 21.76 0.33
N TYR A 92 10.57 21.27 -0.10
CA TYR A 92 9.46 22.11 -0.52
C TYR A 92 8.55 22.55 0.64
N VAL A 93 8.72 21.95 1.81
CA VAL A 93 7.99 22.34 3.01
C VAL A 93 8.65 23.56 3.63
N LYS A 94 7.87 24.63 3.90
CA LYS A 94 8.43 25.83 4.55
C LYS A 94 9.02 25.47 5.90
N PRO A 95 10.27 25.87 6.20
CA PRO A 95 10.86 25.67 7.52
C PRO A 95 10.00 26.30 8.63
N SER A 96 10.01 25.67 9.80
CA SER A 96 9.38 26.21 11.02
C SER A 96 10.39 26.12 12.18
N SER A 97 10.15 26.83 13.27
CA SER A 97 10.95 26.70 14.49
C SER A 97 10.53 25.51 15.37
N GLU A 98 9.44 24.85 15.03
CA GLU A 98 8.95 23.66 15.74
C GLU A 98 9.68 22.40 15.26
N ASP A 99 9.74 21.39 16.15
CA ASP A 99 10.11 20.04 15.76
C ASP A 99 9.18 19.52 14.67
N VAL A 100 9.74 18.73 13.77
CA VAL A 100 9.00 18.13 12.64
C VAL A 100 8.96 16.61 12.78
N LEU A 101 7.75 16.05 12.64
CA LEU A 101 7.53 14.62 12.48
C LEU A 101 7.40 14.32 10.99
N VAL A 102 8.38 13.63 10.43
CA VAL A 102 8.37 13.21 9.02
C VAL A 102 7.98 11.75 8.93
N ILE A 103 6.98 11.44 8.11
CA ILE A 103 6.49 10.07 7.88
C ILE A 103 6.50 9.79 6.37
N TYR A 104 7.09 8.67 5.97
CA TYR A 104 7.00 8.21 4.59
C TYR A 104 5.56 7.76 4.26
N GLY A 105 5.04 8.24 3.14
CA GLY A 105 3.65 8.03 2.73
C GLY A 105 3.35 6.61 2.21
N ASP A 106 4.32 5.71 2.28
CA ASP A 106 4.22 4.33 1.80
C ASP A 106 4.42 3.28 2.90
N VAL A 107 4.57 3.70 4.16
CA VAL A 107 4.72 2.79 5.29
C VAL A 107 3.44 2.66 6.10
N VAL A 108 3.12 1.44 6.49
CA VAL A 108 2.10 1.14 7.50
C VAL A 108 2.77 1.17 8.85
N VAL A 109 2.37 2.10 9.71
CA VAL A 109 2.94 2.28 11.06
C VAL A 109 1.85 2.04 12.11
N GLU A 110 2.21 1.35 13.18
CA GLU A 110 1.33 1.17 14.33
C GLU A 110 1.28 2.42 15.21
N ARG A 111 0.11 2.65 15.82
CA ARG A 111 -0.12 3.75 16.77
C ARG A 111 0.92 3.75 17.89
N GLU A 112 1.19 2.59 18.50
CA GLU A 112 2.16 2.44 19.60
C GLU A 112 3.58 2.89 19.20
N ALA A 113 4.02 2.56 17.97
CA ALA A 113 5.33 3.00 17.46
C ALA A 113 5.40 4.53 17.34
N LEU A 114 4.34 5.16 16.86
CA LEU A 114 4.26 6.61 16.74
C LEU A 114 4.21 7.29 18.11
N GLU A 115 3.43 6.76 19.06
CA GLU A 115 3.37 7.27 20.44
C GLU A 115 4.74 7.27 21.10
N LYS A 116 5.49 6.15 21.05
CA LYS A 116 6.84 6.04 21.59
C LYS A 116 7.81 7.07 20.97
N LEU A 117 7.70 7.29 19.67
CA LEU A 117 8.55 8.26 18.97
C LEU A 117 8.21 9.70 19.38
N VAL A 118 6.93 10.03 19.47
CA VAL A 118 6.45 11.39 19.76
C VAL A 118 6.80 11.83 21.18
N ILE A 119 6.69 10.95 22.17
CA ILE A 119 6.98 11.26 23.58
C ILE A 119 8.50 11.35 23.87
N HIS A 120 9.36 10.82 23.00
CA HIS A 120 10.81 10.91 23.20
C HIS A 120 11.28 12.38 23.18
N GLU A 121 12.13 12.77 24.12
CA GLU A 121 12.74 14.10 24.12
C GLU A 121 13.91 14.15 23.12
N GLY A 122 13.96 15.22 22.30
CA GLY A 122 14.97 15.41 21.27
C GLY A 122 14.73 14.64 19.98
N ASN A 123 15.79 14.49 19.17
CA ASN A 123 15.71 13.84 17.87
C ASN A 123 15.60 12.32 18.00
N ALA A 124 14.68 11.75 17.24
CA ALA A 124 14.47 10.30 17.21
C ALA A 124 14.04 9.83 15.83
N MET A 125 14.28 8.55 15.54
CA MET A 125 13.76 7.86 14.36
C MET A 125 13.25 6.48 14.71
N LEU A 126 12.33 5.97 13.91
CA LEU A 126 11.82 4.62 14.08
C LEU A 126 12.78 3.60 13.47
N GLY A 127 13.26 2.67 14.28
CA GLY A 127 13.98 1.47 13.85
C GLY A 127 13.06 0.26 13.91
N VAL A 128 13.00 -0.52 12.85
CA VAL A 128 12.11 -1.70 12.75
C VAL A 128 12.92 -2.96 12.55
N TRP A 129 12.62 -4.01 13.32
CA TRP A 129 13.22 -5.32 13.16
C TRP A 129 12.55 -6.11 12.05
N VAL A 130 13.33 -6.55 11.05
CA VAL A 130 12.85 -7.34 9.92
C VAL A 130 13.66 -8.63 9.75
N LYS A 131 13.09 -9.61 9.05
CA LYS A 131 13.80 -10.88 8.76
C LYS A 131 14.89 -10.70 7.70
N ASP A 132 14.60 -9.91 6.66
CA ASP A 132 15.52 -9.64 5.55
C ASP A 132 15.72 -8.12 5.40
N PRO A 133 16.85 -7.57 5.92
CA PRO A 133 17.15 -6.15 5.86
C PRO A 133 17.77 -5.69 4.52
N THR A 134 18.13 -6.61 3.62
CA THR A 134 18.89 -6.30 2.37
C THR A 134 18.15 -5.34 1.42
N LYS A 135 16.83 -5.23 1.56
CA LYS A 135 15.97 -4.38 0.72
C LYS A 135 15.82 -2.94 1.24
N TYR A 136 16.31 -2.66 2.46
CA TYR A 136 16.05 -1.45 3.21
C TYR A 136 17.35 -0.74 3.63
N GLY A 137 17.23 0.42 4.25
CA GLY A 137 18.33 1.08 4.94
C GLY A 137 18.56 0.42 6.31
N SER A 138 19.60 -0.42 6.44
CA SER A 138 19.95 -1.07 7.70
C SER A 138 20.66 -0.09 8.63
N LEU A 139 20.30 -0.12 9.93
CA LEU A 139 20.78 0.78 10.95
C LEU A 139 21.95 0.19 11.74
N LEU A 140 23.00 0.98 11.95
CA LEU A 140 24.01 0.76 12.97
C LEU A 140 23.74 1.74 14.11
N VAL A 141 23.62 1.21 15.34
CA VAL A 141 23.40 2.00 16.55
C VAL A 141 24.51 1.72 17.56
N ASP A 142 24.80 2.70 18.42
CA ASP A 142 25.73 2.49 19.53
C ASP A 142 25.06 1.78 20.70
N SER A 143 25.86 1.56 21.78
CA SER A 143 25.38 0.86 22.99
C SER A 143 24.27 1.60 23.74
N GLU A 144 24.13 2.91 23.51
CA GLU A 144 23.05 3.73 24.06
C GLU A 144 21.84 3.81 23.14
N GLY A 145 21.88 3.19 21.93
CA GLY A 145 20.82 3.18 20.93
C GLY A 145 20.72 4.46 20.09
N TYR A 146 21.82 5.21 19.94
CA TYR A 146 21.88 6.35 19.03
C TYR A 146 22.40 5.93 17.66
N LEU A 147 21.87 6.57 16.62
CA LEU A 147 22.20 6.32 15.22
C LEU A 147 23.68 6.60 14.94
N GLN A 148 24.39 5.62 14.38
CA GLN A 148 25.76 5.72 13.90
C GLN A 148 25.83 5.70 12.37
N ALA A 149 25.05 4.84 11.72
CA ALA A 149 25.00 4.76 10.26
C ALA A 149 23.68 4.22 9.74
N ILE A 150 23.33 4.62 8.50
CA ILE A 150 22.27 4.03 7.68
C ILE A 150 22.93 3.48 6.42
N LEU A 151 22.88 2.17 6.22
CA LEU A 151 23.43 1.50 5.03
C LEU A 151 22.28 1.10 4.11
N GLU A 152 22.06 1.88 3.08
CA GLU A 152 20.99 1.67 2.11
C GLU A 152 21.24 0.44 1.24
N LYS A 153 20.30 -0.54 1.30
CA LYS A 153 20.26 -1.74 0.45
C LYS A 153 21.60 -2.47 0.36
N SER A 154 22.30 -2.56 1.47
CA SER A 154 23.57 -3.26 1.54
C SER A 154 23.38 -4.76 1.35
N PRO A 155 24.22 -5.43 0.54
CA PRO A 155 24.22 -6.90 0.47
C PRO A 155 24.71 -7.55 1.78
N ASN A 156 25.45 -6.78 2.60
CA ASN A 156 25.94 -7.18 3.92
C ASN A 156 25.45 -6.16 4.96
N PRO A 157 24.18 -6.22 5.37
CA PRO A 157 23.61 -5.27 6.33
C PRO A 157 24.23 -5.47 7.72
N PRO A 158 24.53 -4.38 8.47
CA PRO A 158 25.15 -4.47 9.79
C PRO A 158 24.20 -5.06 10.84
N SER A 159 22.91 -5.01 10.62
CA SER A 159 21.88 -5.52 11.53
C SER A 159 20.56 -5.82 10.80
N ASN A 160 19.65 -6.51 11.49
CA ASN A 160 18.26 -6.67 11.04
C ASN A 160 17.35 -5.49 11.45
N LEU A 161 17.91 -4.46 12.08
CA LEU A 161 17.23 -3.22 12.41
C LEU A 161 17.30 -2.28 11.22
N ILE A 162 16.16 -1.87 10.69
CA ILE A 162 16.07 -1.02 9.50
C ILE A 162 15.41 0.32 9.80
N ASN A 163 15.62 1.27 8.91
CA ASN A 163 14.95 2.55 8.90
C ASN A 163 13.43 2.36 8.65
N GLY A 164 12.62 2.70 9.65
CA GLY A 164 11.17 2.55 9.61
C GLY A 164 10.43 3.67 8.86
N GLY A 165 11.14 4.68 8.34
CA GLY A 165 10.54 5.77 7.55
C GLY A 165 9.75 6.79 8.38
N VAL A 166 9.98 6.86 9.70
CA VAL A 166 9.36 7.84 10.60
C VAL A 166 10.44 8.52 11.43
N TYR A 167 10.43 9.85 11.45
CA TYR A 167 11.45 10.66 12.13
C TYR A 167 10.80 11.80 12.90
N LYS A 168 11.20 12.00 14.14
CA LYS A 168 10.97 13.21 14.93
C LYS A 168 12.29 13.97 15.01
N LEU A 169 12.37 15.12 14.40
CA LEU A 169 13.62 15.88 14.26
C LEU A 169 13.40 17.33 14.63
N SER A 170 14.43 17.96 15.17
CA SER A 170 14.44 19.40 15.39
C SER A 170 14.35 20.14 14.04
N SER A 171 13.97 21.40 14.08
CA SER A 171 13.87 22.26 12.90
C SER A 171 15.20 22.43 12.14
N SER A 172 16.33 22.10 12.75
CA SER A 172 17.65 22.13 12.09
C SER A 172 17.73 21.21 10.87
N ILE A 173 16.89 20.17 10.79
CA ILE A 173 16.86 19.25 9.64
C ILE A 173 16.68 19.99 8.31
N PHE A 174 15.92 21.08 8.27
CA PHE A 174 15.71 21.85 7.04
C PHE A 174 17.03 22.39 6.47
N SER A 175 17.96 22.84 7.32
CA SER A 175 19.28 23.29 6.88
C SER A 175 20.13 22.17 6.28
N TYR A 176 20.03 20.96 6.84
CA TYR A 176 20.71 19.77 6.27
C TYR A 176 20.09 19.33 4.95
N VAL A 177 18.76 19.47 4.80
CA VAL A 177 18.03 19.14 3.55
C VAL A 177 18.39 20.12 2.43
N ASP A 178 18.52 21.41 2.73
CA ASP A 178 18.94 22.42 1.74
C ASP A 178 20.33 22.14 1.18
N GLY A 179 21.24 21.65 2.00
CA GLY A 179 22.63 21.28 1.64
C GLY A 179 22.79 19.90 1.01
N LEU A 180 21.70 19.20 0.65
CA LEU A 180 21.77 17.86 0.04
C LEU A 180 22.35 17.92 -1.38
N GLN A 181 23.11 16.88 -1.71
CA GLN A 181 23.54 16.58 -3.08
C GLN A 181 22.73 15.40 -3.63
N VAL A 182 22.71 15.26 -4.95
CA VAL A 182 22.07 14.12 -5.61
C VAL A 182 22.85 12.86 -5.29
N SER A 183 22.16 11.84 -4.80
CA SER A 183 22.72 10.52 -4.51
C SER A 183 23.10 9.76 -5.80
N PRO A 184 23.89 8.68 -5.72
CA PRO A 184 24.15 7.80 -6.88
C PRO A 184 22.87 7.21 -7.51
N ARG A 185 21.74 7.27 -6.81
CA ARG A 185 20.42 6.85 -7.30
C ARG A 185 19.68 7.95 -8.07
N GLY A 186 20.25 9.15 -8.18
CA GLY A 186 19.66 10.29 -8.88
C GLY A 186 18.61 11.05 -8.05
N GLU A 187 18.59 10.87 -6.71
CA GLU A 187 17.61 11.44 -5.81
C GLU A 187 18.26 12.21 -4.65
N TYR A 188 17.53 13.14 -4.05
CA TYR A 188 17.91 13.80 -2.80
C TYR A 188 17.34 12.98 -1.64
N GLU A 189 18.21 12.29 -0.91
CA GLU A 189 17.80 11.34 0.12
C GLU A 189 17.67 11.99 1.48
N LEU A 190 16.54 11.79 2.17
CA LEU A 190 16.39 12.27 3.55
C LEU A 190 17.39 11.59 4.48
N THR A 191 17.70 10.32 4.23
CA THR A 191 18.70 9.57 5.02
C THR A 191 20.08 10.22 5.00
N ASP A 192 20.46 10.88 3.91
CA ASP A 192 21.74 11.63 3.84
C ASP A 192 21.69 12.89 4.73
N ALA A 193 20.56 13.60 4.78
CA ALA A 193 20.39 14.74 5.69
C ALA A 193 20.40 14.28 7.15
N VAL A 194 19.68 13.20 7.47
CA VAL A 194 19.66 12.58 8.80
C VAL A 194 21.06 12.15 9.23
N MET A 195 21.85 11.56 8.33
CA MET A 195 23.24 11.17 8.63
C MET A 195 24.17 12.37 8.84
N LYS A 196 23.97 13.48 8.11
CA LYS A 196 24.72 14.72 8.35
C LYS A 196 24.35 15.32 9.71
N MET A 197 23.05 15.33 10.04
CA MET A 197 22.54 15.80 11.33
C MET A 197 23.07 14.93 12.48
N ALA A 198 23.10 13.60 12.35
CA ALA A 198 23.54 12.66 13.37
C ALA A 198 25.02 12.86 13.80
N LYS A 199 25.84 13.51 12.96
CA LYS A 199 27.23 13.88 13.31
C LYS A 199 27.31 15.04 14.30
N GLN A 200 26.28 15.86 14.41
CA GLN A 200 26.25 17.07 15.25
C GLN A 200 25.23 16.93 16.39
N GLU A 201 24.16 16.23 16.15
CA GLU A 201 23.03 16.08 17.05
C GLU A 201 22.72 14.59 17.22
N LYS A 202 22.61 14.12 18.49
CA LYS A 202 22.24 12.71 18.74
C LYS A 202 20.82 12.42 18.23
N ILE A 203 20.67 11.32 17.50
CA ILE A 203 19.36 10.82 17.03
C ILE A 203 19.13 9.45 17.65
N LYS A 204 18.13 9.35 18.51
CA LYS A 204 17.76 8.10 19.17
C LYS A 204 17.01 7.18 18.19
N VAL A 205 17.37 5.92 18.13
CA VAL A 205 16.62 4.92 17.40
C VAL A 205 15.61 4.28 18.36
N ILE A 206 14.31 4.49 18.10
CA ILE A 206 13.22 3.89 18.84
C ILE A 206 12.88 2.57 18.16
N GLU A 207 13.25 1.47 18.81
CA GLU A 207 13.05 0.14 18.25
C GLU A 207 11.58 -0.30 18.29
N HIS A 208 11.12 -0.88 17.20
CA HIS A 208 9.79 -1.45 17.05
C HIS A 208 9.87 -2.90 16.54
N ARG A 209 9.13 -3.79 17.18
CA ARG A 209 9.04 -5.23 16.82
C ARG A 209 7.63 -5.65 16.40
N GLY A 210 6.71 -4.70 16.31
CA GLY A 210 5.34 -4.91 15.87
C GLY A 210 5.20 -4.93 14.35
N ASP A 211 3.96 -4.78 13.90
CA ASP A 211 3.67 -4.77 12.47
C ASP A 211 4.14 -3.48 11.79
N TRP A 212 4.87 -3.68 10.74
CA TRP A 212 5.34 -2.65 9.85
C TRP A 212 5.35 -3.22 8.42
N VAL A 213 4.97 -2.44 7.43
CA VAL A 213 5.02 -2.81 6.01
C VAL A 213 5.37 -1.57 5.18
N ASP A 214 6.41 -1.68 4.37
CA ASP A 214 6.66 -0.77 3.24
C ASP A 214 5.92 -1.32 2.02
N ILE A 215 4.92 -0.60 1.54
CA ILE A 215 4.15 -1.02 0.37
C ILE A 215 4.92 -0.62 -0.89
N GLY A 216 5.94 -1.39 -1.20
CA GLY A 216 6.80 -1.16 -2.36
C GLY A 216 6.38 -1.94 -3.61
N ARG A 217 5.63 -3.02 -3.46
CA ARG A 217 5.19 -3.92 -4.53
C ARG A 217 3.73 -4.36 -4.34
N PRO A 218 3.06 -4.87 -5.38
CA PRO A 218 1.66 -5.27 -5.26
C PRO A 218 1.39 -6.32 -4.17
N TRP A 219 2.29 -7.28 -3.96
CA TRP A 219 2.13 -8.30 -2.93
C TRP A 219 2.33 -7.77 -1.49
N ASP A 220 3.05 -6.65 -1.32
CA ASP A 220 3.16 -6.00 -0.01
C ASP A 220 1.80 -5.43 0.42
N LEU A 221 0.95 -5.01 -0.56
CA LEU A 221 -0.42 -4.60 -0.28
C LEU A 221 -1.30 -5.74 0.23
N LEU A 222 -1.13 -6.96 -0.32
CA LEU A 222 -1.80 -8.15 0.22
C LEU A 222 -1.36 -8.42 1.66
N GLU A 223 -0.04 -8.40 1.93
CA GLU A 223 0.50 -8.60 3.27
C GLU A 223 -0.01 -7.55 4.27
N ALA A 224 -0.03 -6.27 3.88
CA ALA A 224 -0.54 -5.19 4.71
C ALA A 224 -2.01 -5.39 5.10
N ASN A 225 -2.84 -5.86 4.15
CA ASN A 225 -4.25 -6.16 4.40
C ASN A 225 -4.43 -7.42 5.28
N VAL A 226 -3.60 -8.46 5.11
CA VAL A 226 -3.58 -9.65 5.99
C VAL A 226 -3.28 -9.24 7.43
N LYS A 227 -2.24 -8.42 7.66
CA LYS A 227 -1.90 -7.91 8.99
C LYS A 227 -3.02 -7.07 9.58
N ALA A 228 -3.63 -6.18 8.79
CA ALA A 228 -4.74 -5.35 9.24
C ALA A 228 -5.96 -6.22 9.66
N LEU A 229 -6.37 -7.19 8.83
CA LEU A 229 -7.48 -8.10 9.12
C LEU A 229 -7.26 -8.93 10.40
N ASN A 230 -6.03 -9.36 10.67
CA ASN A 230 -5.73 -10.14 11.87
C ASN A 230 -5.97 -9.35 13.17
N LYS A 231 -5.84 -8.01 13.14
CA LYS A 231 -6.06 -7.12 14.28
C LYS A 231 -7.53 -6.76 14.51
N GLU A 232 -8.31 -6.83 13.45
CA GLU A 232 -9.72 -6.45 13.53
C GLU A 232 -10.56 -7.48 14.29
N LYS A 233 -11.62 -6.98 14.92
CA LYS A 233 -12.69 -7.79 15.48
C LYS A 233 -13.80 -7.92 14.44
N GLY A 234 -14.47 -9.06 14.37
CA GLY A 234 -15.65 -9.20 13.51
C GLY A 234 -16.74 -8.20 13.91
N LYS A 235 -17.41 -7.61 12.91
CA LYS A 235 -18.50 -6.66 13.10
C LYS A 235 -19.47 -6.74 11.92
N ILE A 236 -20.75 -6.88 12.18
CA ILE A 236 -21.79 -6.96 11.12
C ILE A 236 -22.69 -5.73 11.29
N GLU A 237 -22.62 -4.80 10.34
CA GLU A 237 -23.46 -3.59 10.25
C GLU A 237 -24.30 -3.58 8.98
N GLY A 238 -23.93 -4.39 7.99
CA GLY A 238 -24.67 -4.56 6.74
C GLY A 238 -25.84 -5.54 6.85
N GLU A 239 -26.54 -5.71 5.73
CA GLU A 239 -27.70 -6.59 5.58
C GLU A 239 -27.25 -8.01 5.27
N ILE A 240 -27.73 -8.99 6.04
CA ILE A 240 -27.45 -10.42 5.84
C ILE A 240 -28.77 -11.13 5.59
N GLU A 241 -28.93 -11.71 4.40
CA GLU A 241 -30.12 -12.52 4.06
C GLU A 241 -30.11 -13.88 4.76
N ASP A 242 -31.29 -14.49 4.87
CA ASP A 242 -31.43 -15.85 5.36
C ASP A 242 -30.67 -16.84 4.48
N GLY A 243 -30.09 -17.90 5.11
CA GLY A 243 -29.31 -18.92 4.42
C GLY A 243 -27.84 -18.50 4.14
N VAL A 244 -27.41 -17.36 4.59
CA VAL A 244 -25.98 -16.97 4.59
C VAL A 244 -25.25 -17.68 5.72
N ARG A 245 -24.02 -18.17 5.44
CA ARG A 245 -23.15 -18.78 6.46
C ARG A 245 -21.87 -17.96 6.65
N ILE A 246 -21.71 -17.37 7.83
CA ILE A 246 -20.50 -16.64 8.23
C ILE A 246 -19.73 -17.47 9.25
N VAL A 247 -18.40 -17.62 9.04
CA VAL A 247 -17.48 -18.34 9.92
C VAL A 247 -16.26 -17.50 10.23
N GLY A 248 -15.91 -17.36 11.51
CA GLY A 248 -14.75 -16.58 11.94
C GLY A 248 -15.00 -15.06 11.98
N LYS A 249 -13.91 -14.27 11.96
CA LYS A 249 -13.97 -12.81 12.08
C LYS A 249 -14.31 -12.19 10.72
N VAL A 250 -15.50 -11.65 10.56
CA VAL A 250 -15.92 -10.96 9.33
C VAL A 250 -16.40 -9.57 9.69
N ILE A 251 -15.96 -8.58 8.94
CA ILE A 251 -16.48 -7.23 8.98
C ILE A 251 -17.41 -7.06 7.77
N VAL A 252 -18.66 -6.68 8.03
CA VAL A 252 -19.62 -6.28 6.99
C VAL A 252 -20.07 -4.86 7.34
N GLU A 253 -19.64 -3.92 6.52
CA GLU A 253 -19.89 -2.50 6.74
C GLU A 253 -21.34 -2.11 6.44
N GLU A 254 -21.75 -0.97 6.97
CA GLU A 254 -23.06 -0.35 6.71
C GLU A 254 -23.33 -0.22 5.20
N GLY A 255 -24.55 -0.54 4.77
CA GLY A 255 -24.97 -0.52 3.35
C GLY A 255 -24.45 -1.69 2.50
N ALA A 256 -23.57 -2.54 3.03
CA ALA A 256 -23.21 -3.79 2.35
C ALA A 256 -24.32 -4.83 2.49
N LYS A 257 -24.46 -5.72 1.47
CA LYS A 257 -25.47 -6.76 1.41
C LYS A 257 -24.84 -8.13 1.12
N VAL A 258 -25.22 -9.12 1.92
CA VAL A 258 -24.81 -10.51 1.70
C VAL A 258 -26.06 -11.33 1.42
N LEU A 259 -26.14 -11.89 0.20
CA LEU A 259 -27.33 -12.55 -0.31
C LEU A 259 -27.31 -14.05 -0.02
N SER A 260 -28.50 -14.64 -0.04
CA SER A 260 -28.80 -16.04 0.27
C SER A 260 -27.85 -17.05 -0.39
N GLY A 261 -27.52 -18.12 0.33
CA GLY A 261 -26.60 -19.18 -0.12
C GLY A 261 -25.12 -18.82 -0.11
N THR A 262 -24.77 -17.60 0.26
CA THR A 262 -23.37 -17.15 0.35
C THR A 262 -22.69 -17.73 1.60
N ARG A 263 -21.44 -18.17 1.43
CA ARG A 263 -20.53 -18.54 2.53
C ARG A 263 -19.40 -17.53 2.62
N ILE A 264 -19.14 -17.00 3.81
CA ILE A 264 -18.00 -16.14 4.11
C ILE A 264 -17.17 -16.77 5.22
N GLU A 265 -15.89 -16.98 4.96
CA GLU A 265 -14.90 -17.41 5.95
C GLU A 265 -13.93 -16.26 6.23
N GLY A 266 -13.88 -15.83 7.48
CA GLY A 266 -12.97 -14.81 7.96
C GLY A 266 -11.56 -15.32 8.28
N PRO A 267 -10.61 -14.41 8.46
CA PRO A 267 -10.78 -12.96 8.46
C PRO A 267 -11.15 -12.42 7.09
N ALA A 268 -12.20 -11.58 7.00
CA ALA A 268 -12.62 -10.96 5.75
C ALA A 268 -13.25 -9.58 6.01
N TYR A 269 -13.17 -8.71 5.01
CA TYR A 269 -13.74 -7.37 5.03
C TYR A 269 -14.64 -7.16 3.83
N ILE A 270 -15.90 -6.86 4.08
CA ILE A 270 -16.92 -6.51 3.09
C ILE A 270 -17.27 -5.05 3.29
N GLY A 271 -16.71 -4.19 2.47
CA GLY A 271 -16.81 -2.75 2.60
C GLY A 271 -18.17 -2.19 2.16
N ARG A 272 -18.40 -0.95 2.53
CA ARG A 272 -19.65 -0.19 2.33
C ARG A 272 -20.20 -0.36 0.92
N GLY A 273 -21.52 -0.53 0.81
CA GLY A 273 -22.23 -0.63 -0.47
C GLY A 273 -21.92 -1.86 -1.31
N SER A 274 -21.04 -2.76 -0.84
CA SER A 274 -20.71 -3.99 -1.55
C SER A 274 -21.86 -5.00 -1.50
N THR A 275 -21.99 -5.80 -2.58
CA THR A 275 -22.98 -6.87 -2.65
C THR A 275 -22.27 -8.19 -2.92
N VAL A 276 -22.53 -9.20 -2.07
CA VAL A 276 -21.94 -10.55 -2.18
C VAL A 276 -23.03 -11.58 -2.31
N GLY A 277 -22.96 -12.37 -3.37
CA GLY A 277 -23.92 -13.44 -3.63
C GLY A 277 -24.89 -13.13 -4.77
N PRO A 278 -25.96 -13.97 -4.93
CA PRO A 278 -26.20 -15.19 -4.14
C PRO A 278 -25.21 -16.34 -4.47
N ASN A 279 -25.14 -17.34 -3.59
CA ASN A 279 -24.35 -18.57 -3.79
C ASN A 279 -22.87 -18.32 -4.10
N SER A 280 -22.25 -17.35 -3.42
CA SER A 280 -20.83 -17.01 -3.57
C SER A 280 -20.02 -17.57 -2.40
N TYR A 281 -18.71 -17.70 -2.61
CA TYR A 281 -17.79 -18.12 -1.56
C TYR A 281 -16.67 -17.07 -1.37
N VAL A 282 -16.69 -16.39 -0.25
CA VAL A 282 -15.62 -15.47 0.18
C VAL A 282 -14.77 -16.18 1.22
N ARG A 283 -13.48 -16.34 0.89
CA ARG A 283 -12.50 -17.05 1.72
C ARG A 283 -11.65 -16.09 2.53
N PRO A 284 -10.88 -16.62 3.52
CA PRO A 284 -10.05 -15.79 4.40
C PRO A 284 -9.13 -14.81 3.66
N TYR A 285 -8.91 -13.68 4.32
CA TYR A 285 -8.05 -12.57 3.87
C TYR A 285 -8.53 -11.84 2.61
N THR A 286 -9.81 -11.97 2.29
CA THR A 286 -10.44 -11.20 1.23
C THR A 286 -10.86 -9.83 1.74
N VAL A 287 -10.55 -8.78 0.97
CA VAL A 287 -10.95 -7.40 1.20
C VAL A 287 -11.72 -6.90 -0.01
N LEU A 288 -13.00 -6.60 0.18
CA LEU A 288 -13.84 -5.88 -0.78
C LEU A 288 -13.96 -4.44 -0.29
N VAL A 289 -13.35 -3.47 -0.99
CA VAL A 289 -13.13 -2.13 -0.44
C VAL A 289 -14.43 -1.34 -0.33
N GLU A 290 -15.08 -1.01 -1.43
CA GLU A 290 -16.33 -0.25 -1.45
C GLU A 290 -17.09 -0.49 -2.75
N ASN A 291 -18.43 -0.61 -2.68
CA ASN A 291 -19.31 -0.80 -3.84
C ASN A 291 -18.89 -1.97 -4.77
N VAL A 292 -18.25 -3.00 -4.21
CA VAL A 292 -17.80 -4.18 -4.96
C VAL A 292 -18.95 -5.14 -5.15
N LYS A 293 -19.08 -5.69 -6.36
CA LYS A 293 -20.05 -6.75 -6.64
C LYS A 293 -19.35 -8.09 -6.84
N VAL A 294 -19.59 -9.03 -5.94
CA VAL A 294 -19.24 -10.45 -6.06
C VAL A 294 -20.55 -11.21 -6.29
N GLY A 295 -20.80 -11.65 -7.52
CA GLY A 295 -22.09 -12.23 -7.91
C GLY A 295 -22.10 -13.74 -7.85
N SER A 296 -23.12 -14.35 -8.49
CA SER A 296 -23.44 -15.78 -8.34
C SER A 296 -22.31 -16.72 -8.74
N PHE A 297 -22.05 -17.72 -7.88
CA PHE A 297 -21.04 -18.76 -8.09
C PHE A 297 -19.63 -18.19 -8.32
N VAL A 298 -19.30 -17.12 -7.62
CA VAL A 298 -17.98 -16.52 -7.61
C VAL A 298 -17.25 -16.92 -6.32
N GLU A 299 -16.00 -17.32 -6.45
CA GLU A 299 -15.10 -17.54 -5.32
C GLU A 299 -14.00 -16.49 -5.29
N VAL A 300 -13.80 -15.83 -4.14
CA VAL A 300 -12.72 -14.87 -3.91
C VAL A 300 -11.91 -15.29 -2.69
N LYS A 301 -10.58 -15.30 -2.80
CA LYS A 301 -9.66 -15.71 -1.74
C LYS A 301 -8.45 -14.76 -1.65
N GLU A 302 -8.09 -14.34 -0.44
CA GLU A 302 -6.84 -13.61 -0.13
C GLU A 302 -6.53 -12.52 -1.18
N SER A 303 -7.52 -11.69 -1.48
CA SER A 303 -7.46 -10.70 -2.55
C SER A 303 -7.96 -9.34 -2.07
N VAL A 304 -7.39 -8.27 -2.62
CA VAL A 304 -7.87 -6.91 -2.43
C VAL A 304 -8.60 -6.49 -3.70
N ILE A 305 -9.91 -6.32 -3.59
CA ILE A 305 -10.79 -5.89 -4.67
C ILE A 305 -11.22 -4.45 -4.38
N MET A 306 -10.78 -3.51 -5.23
CA MET A 306 -10.99 -2.08 -5.02
C MET A 306 -12.36 -1.63 -5.56
N GLU A 307 -12.63 -0.36 -5.35
CA GLU A 307 -13.94 0.26 -5.45
C GLU A 307 -14.62 0.03 -6.81
N ASN A 308 -15.94 -0.15 -6.79
CA ASN A 308 -16.83 -0.29 -7.95
C ASN A 308 -16.51 -1.49 -8.87
N THR A 309 -15.61 -2.39 -8.47
CA THR A 309 -15.24 -3.57 -9.27
C THR A 309 -16.36 -4.61 -9.25
N LYS A 310 -16.60 -5.25 -10.40
CA LYS A 310 -17.66 -6.23 -10.61
C LYS A 310 -17.08 -7.56 -11.06
N ILE A 311 -17.44 -8.61 -10.32
CA ILE A 311 -17.14 -10.03 -10.59
C ILE A 311 -18.49 -10.76 -10.60
N PRO A 312 -19.28 -10.63 -11.68
CA PRO A 312 -20.71 -10.93 -11.59
C PRO A 312 -21.07 -12.41 -11.61
N HIS A 313 -20.28 -13.30 -12.24
CA HIS A 313 -20.69 -14.69 -12.47
C HIS A 313 -19.51 -15.65 -12.61
N LEU A 314 -19.65 -16.87 -12.04
CA LEU A 314 -18.88 -18.08 -12.37
C LEU A 314 -17.36 -17.87 -12.43
N SER A 315 -16.80 -17.12 -11.51
CA SER A 315 -15.39 -16.68 -11.57
C SER A 315 -14.62 -17.11 -10.33
N TYR A 316 -13.29 -17.27 -10.48
CA TYR A 316 -12.37 -17.48 -9.37
C TYR A 316 -11.30 -16.40 -9.36
N ILE A 317 -11.15 -15.70 -8.23
CA ILE A 317 -10.12 -14.67 -8.00
C ILE A 317 -9.36 -15.03 -6.72
N GLY A 318 -8.11 -15.44 -6.85
CA GLY A 318 -7.28 -15.81 -5.70
C GLY A 318 -5.95 -15.05 -5.65
N ASP A 319 -5.52 -14.66 -4.44
CA ASP A 319 -4.21 -14.08 -4.14
C ASP A 319 -3.86 -12.91 -5.08
N SER A 320 -4.81 -12.00 -5.30
CA SER A 320 -4.77 -10.98 -6.36
C SER A 320 -5.05 -9.57 -5.85
N VAL A 321 -4.57 -8.57 -6.59
CA VAL A 321 -4.93 -7.16 -6.40
C VAL A 321 -5.70 -6.70 -7.64
N ILE A 322 -6.95 -6.34 -7.45
CA ILE A 322 -7.84 -5.86 -8.53
C ILE A 322 -8.20 -4.41 -8.21
N CYS A 323 -7.78 -3.49 -9.08
CA CYS A 323 -8.04 -2.07 -8.91
C CYS A 323 -9.51 -1.70 -9.16
N GLU A 324 -9.80 -0.41 -9.05
CA GLU A 324 -11.14 0.16 -9.18
C GLU A 324 -11.75 -0.02 -10.57
N ASP A 325 -13.09 -0.03 -10.60
CA ASP A 325 -13.90 -0.06 -11.84
C ASP A 325 -13.56 -1.19 -12.81
N VAL A 326 -12.98 -2.29 -12.34
CA VAL A 326 -12.76 -3.49 -13.16
C VAL A 326 -14.08 -4.23 -13.35
N ASN A 327 -14.30 -4.78 -14.54
CA ASN A 327 -15.44 -5.66 -14.79
C ASN A 327 -14.97 -6.96 -15.45
N PHE A 328 -15.08 -8.04 -14.70
CA PHE A 328 -14.78 -9.38 -15.21
C PHE A 328 -15.99 -9.99 -15.94
N GLY A 329 -15.76 -10.46 -17.16
CA GLY A 329 -16.74 -11.29 -17.87
C GLY A 329 -16.95 -12.64 -17.17
N ALA A 330 -18.13 -13.22 -17.33
CA ALA A 330 -18.48 -14.53 -16.76
C ALA A 330 -17.43 -15.60 -17.11
N GLY A 331 -17.06 -16.43 -16.14
CA GLY A 331 -16.05 -17.47 -16.33
C GLY A 331 -14.60 -16.97 -16.35
N THR A 332 -14.33 -15.76 -15.84
CA THR A 332 -12.94 -15.31 -15.66
C THR A 332 -12.30 -16.09 -14.52
N LEU A 333 -11.18 -16.78 -14.80
CA LEU A 333 -10.48 -17.61 -13.84
C LEU A 333 -9.03 -17.12 -13.69
N VAL A 334 -8.65 -16.78 -12.46
CA VAL A 334 -7.28 -16.38 -12.12
C VAL A 334 -6.53 -17.54 -11.49
N ALA A 335 -5.59 -18.14 -12.20
CA ALA A 335 -4.70 -19.13 -11.64
C ALA A 335 -3.70 -18.46 -10.69
N ASN A 336 -3.49 -19.02 -9.50
CA ASN A 336 -2.63 -18.48 -8.46
C ASN A 336 -1.50 -19.42 -8.03
N LEU A 337 -1.45 -20.64 -8.56
CA LEU A 337 -0.43 -21.66 -8.26
C LEU A 337 0.21 -22.11 -9.57
N ARG A 338 1.54 -22.20 -9.58
CA ARG A 338 2.32 -22.75 -10.69
C ARG A 338 2.23 -24.28 -10.69
N PHE A 339 2.42 -24.91 -11.86
CA PHE A 339 2.44 -26.39 -11.97
C PHE A 339 3.58 -27.05 -11.19
N ASP A 340 4.71 -26.34 -11.01
CA ASP A 340 5.86 -26.82 -10.25
C ASP A 340 5.81 -26.48 -8.77
N GLU A 341 4.71 -25.86 -8.30
CA GLU A 341 4.44 -25.43 -6.91
C GLU A 341 5.53 -24.53 -6.28
N LYS A 342 6.40 -23.95 -7.12
CA LYS A 342 7.40 -22.96 -6.69
C LYS A 342 6.81 -21.57 -6.53
N GLU A 343 7.61 -20.67 -5.98
CA GLU A 343 7.25 -19.28 -5.84
C GLU A 343 6.93 -18.61 -7.18
N VAL A 344 5.96 -17.73 -7.16
CA VAL A 344 5.53 -16.98 -8.34
C VAL A 344 6.44 -15.77 -8.53
N TYR A 345 6.77 -15.47 -9.78
CA TYR A 345 7.54 -14.30 -10.17
C TYR A 345 6.64 -13.29 -10.89
N MET A 346 6.94 -12.00 -10.72
CA MET A 346 6.29 -10.91 -11.44
C MET A 346 7.33 -9.98 -12.07
N ILE A 347 6.95 -9.29 -13.14
CA ILE A 347 7.82 -8.28 -13.74
C ILE A 347 7.60 -6.94 -13.01
N VAL A 348 8.65 -6.39 -12.43
CA VAL A 348 8.64 -5.08 -11.74
C VAL A 348 9.69 -4.19 -12.41
N LYS A 349 9.27 -3.08 -13.01
CA LYS A 349 10.15 -2.17 -13.78
C LYS A 349 11.02 -2.91 -14.82
N GLY A 350 10.43 -3.87 -15.54
CA GLY A 350 11.11 -4.67 -16.54
C GLY A 350 12.00 -5.79 -16.00
N VAL A 351 12.15 -5.91 -14.68
CA VAL A 351 12.95 -6.95 -14.03
C VAL A 351 12.04 -8.02 -13.44
N ARG A 352 12.41 -9.29 -13.62
CA ARG A 352 11.70 -10.42 -13.03
C ARG A 352 12.05 -10.55 -11.55
N GLU A 353 11.12 -10.23 -10.67
CA GLU A 353 11.28 -10.30 -9.21
C GLU A 353 10.52 -11.51 -8.63
N ASN A 354 11.11 -12.15 -7.63
CA ASN A 354 10.44 -13.19 -6.85
C ASN A 354 9.49 -12.54 -5.84
N THR A 355 8.23 -12.95 -5.84
CA THR A 355 7.23 -12.44 -4.88
C THR A 355 7.40 -13.02 -3.47
N GLY A 356 8.19 -14.08 -3.30
CA GLY A 356 8.30 -14.87 -2.06
C GLY A 356 7.04 -15.67 -1.73
N ARG A 357 6.05 -15.72 -2.65
CA ARG A 357 4.75 -16.37 -2.45
C ARG A 357 4.59 -17.55 -3.39
N LYS A 358 4.23 -18.74 -2.84
CA LYS A 358 3.85 -19.91 -3.65
C LYS A 358 2.52 -19.69 -4.38
N LYS A 359 1.63 -18.88 -3.80
CA LYS A 359 0.36 -18.49 -4.40
C LYS A 359 0.35 -16.99 -4.62
N MET A 360 0.25 -16.61 -5.87
CA MET A 360 0.08 -15.22 -6.33
C MET A 360 -0.68 -15.26 -7.65
N GLY A 361 -1.85 -14.64 -7.69
CA GLY A 361 -2.68 -14.56 -8.88
C GLY A 361 -2.23 -13.44 -9.82
N THR A 362 -3.02 -12.41 -9.94
CA THR A 362 -2.80 -11.30 -10.88
C THR A 362 -2.83 -9.94 -10.19
N VAL A 363 -2.30 -8.95 -10.88
CA VAL A 363 -2.52 -7.54 -10.53
C VAL A 363 -3.20 -6.86 -11.72
N VAL A 364 -4.43 -6.40 -11.51
CA VAL A 364 -5.25 -5.78 -12.57
C VAL A 364 -5.41 -4.29 -12.27
N GLY A 365 -4.97 -3.45 -13.19
CA GLY A 365 -5.12 -1.99 -13.12
C GLY A 365 -6.56 -1.53 -13.26
N GLY A 366 -6.82 -0.27 -12.95
CA GLY A 366 -8.17 0.30 -12.99
C GLY A 366 -8.82 0.25 -14.37
N HIS A 367 -10.15 0.19 -14.40
CA HIS A 367 -10.98 0.27 -15.61
C HIS A 367 -10.79 -0.85 -16.64
N VAL A 368 -10.18 -1.97 -16.26
CA VAL A 368 -10.01 -3.14 -17.12
C VAL A 368 -11.36 -3.82 -17.37
N ARG A 369 -11.55 -4.33 -18.56
CA ARG A 369 -12.71 -5.17 -18.92
C ARG A 369 -12.23 -6.49 -19.52
N THR A 370 -12.69 -7.62 -19.01
CA THR A 370 -12.49 -8.92 -19.66
C THR A 370 -13.75 -9.39 -20.37
N GLY A 371 -13.58 -10.07 -21.49
CA GLY A 371 -14.64 -10.88 -22.07
C GLY A 371 -14.96 -12.10 -21.21
N ILE A 372 -15.92 -12.91 -21.65
CA ILE A 372 -16.27 -14.17 -20.99
C ILE A 372 -15.17 -15.23 -21.16
N ASN A 373 -15.08 -16.19 -20.21
CA ASN A 373 -14.16 -17.33 -20.26
C ASN A 373 -12.69 -16.94 -20.45
N VAL A 374 -12.24 -15.91 -19.75
CA VAL A 374 -10.84 -15.49 -19.75
C VAL A 374 -10.07 -16.25 -18.67
N SER A 375 -8.91 -16.81 -19.03
CA SER A 375 -7.98 -17.42 -18.09
C SER A 375 -6.75 -16.54 -17.90
N ILE A 376 -6.35 -16.28 -16.64
CA ILE A 376 -5.19 -15.43 -16.32
C ILE A 376 -4.16 -16.28 -15.57
N LEU A 377 -2.93 -16.36 -16.09
CA LEU A 377 -1.86 -17.16 -15.47
C LEU A 377 -1.27 -16.48 -14.23
N PRO A 378 -0.64 -17.26 -13.30
CA PRO A 378 -0.06 -16.74 -12.07
C PRO A 378 1.02 -15.68 -12.33
N GLY A 379 0.96 -14.57 -11.60
CA GLY A 379 1.97 -13.51 -11.66
C GLY A 379 1.85 -12.54 -12.84
N VAL A 380 0.82 -12.69 -13.68
CA VAL A 380 0.56 -11.78 -14.79
C VAL A 380 -0.01 -10.46 -14.30
N LYS A 381 0.35 -9.36 -14.95
CA LYS A 381 -0.21 -8.03 -14.71
C LYS A 381 -1.03 -7.56 -15.92
N ILE A 382 -2.14 -6.88 -15.64
CA ILE A 382 -3.00 -6.27 -16.68
C ILE A 382 -3.05 -4.77 -16.43
N GLY A 383 -2.52 -3.98 -17.37
CA GLY A 383 -2.46 -2.53 -17.29
C GLY A 383 -3.84 -1.88 -17.28
N ALA A 384 -3.95 -0.70 -16.66
CA ALA A 384 -5.21 0.03 -16.60
C ALA A 384 -5.81 0.26 -18.00
N TYR A 385 -7.14 0.30 -18.09
CA TYR A 385 -7.92 0.47 -19.34
C TYR A 385 -7.75 -0.65 -20.37
N ALA A 386 -7.00 -1.72 -20.09
CA ALA A 386 -6.86 -2.82 -21.01
C ALA A 386 -8.21 -3.53 -21.25
N ARG A 387 -8.31 -4.15 -22.41
CA ARG A 387 -9.45 -4.98 -22.82
C ARG A 387 -8.93 -6.37 -23.16
N VAL A 388 -9.50 -7.40 -22.53
CA VAL A 388 -9.13 -8.80 -22.79
C VAL A 388 -10.25 -9.46 -23.55
N TYR A 389 -9.93 -10.04 -24.70
CA TYR A 389 -10.90 -10.63 -25.58
C TYR A 389 -11.55 -11.90 -24.98
N PRO A 390 -12.82 -12.24 -25.32
CA PRO A 390 -13.43 -13.47 -24.83
C PRO A 390 -12.63 -14.73 -25.17
N GLY A 391 -12.54 -15.66 -24.22
CA GLY A 391 -11.82 -16.92 -24.37
C GLY A 391 -10.30 -16.82 -24.34
N ALA A 392 -9.73 -15.63 -24.13
CA ALA A 392 -8.28 -15.43 -24.13
C ALA A 392 -7.60 -16.11 -22.93
N VAL A 393 -6.36 -16.60 -23.17
CA VAL A 393 -5.45 -17.07 -22.12
C VAL A 393 -4.35 -16.02 -21.92
N VAL A 394 -4.46 -15.23 -20.84
CA VAL A 394 -3.50 -14.15 -20.53
C VAL A 394 -2.27 -14.76 -19.89
N ASN A 395 -1.21 -14.95 -20.70
CA ASN A 395 0.02 -15.64 -20.33
C ASN A 395 1.25 -14.71 -20.26
N ARG A 396 1.06 -13.40 -20.47
CA ARG A 396 2.06 -12.34 -20.34
C ARG A 396 1.43 -11.08 -19.77
N ASP A 397 2.25 -10.15 -19.34
CA ASP A 397 1.78 -8.83 -18.95
C ASP A 397 1.09 -8.12 -20.14
N VAL A 398 -0.03 -7.45 -19.83
CA VAL A 398 -0.82 -6.67 -20.79
C VAL A 398 -0.59 -5.19 -20.50
N GLY A 399 -0.26 -4.41 -21.51
CA GLY A 399 0.02 -2.99 -21.40
C GLY A 399 -1.20 -2.13 -21.03
N LYS A 400 -0.95 -0.89 -20.58
CA LYS A 400 -2.02 0.10 -20.35
C LYS A 400 -2.78 0.36 -21.65
N GLY A 401 -4.11 0.23 -21.62
CA GLY A 401 -5.00 0.45 -22.77
C GLY A 401 -4.90 -0.61 -23.87
N GLU A 402 -4.12 -1.66 -23.70
CA GLU A 402 -3.96 -2.73 -24.70
C GLU A 402 -5.23 -3.54 -24.91
N LEU A 403 -5.50 -3.90 -26.16
CA LEU A 403 -6.48 -4.93 -26.50
C LEU A 403 -5.78 -6.29 -26.68
N PHE A 404 -5.91 -7.17 -25.71
CA PHE A 404 -5.33 -8.51 -25.70
C PHE A 404 -6.27 -9.52 -26.35
N LYS A 405 -5.80 -10.27 -27.35
CA LYS A 405 -6.58 -11.19 -28.20
C LYS A 405 -5.95 -12.59 -28.34
N ALA A 406 -5.15 -13.05 -27.43
CA ALA A 406 -4.49 -14.37 -27.54
C ALA A 406 -5.27 -15.49 -26.86
#